data_eb4610ba31712e375499e5f686e20b5d
#
_entry.id   eb4610ba31712e375499e5f686e20b5d
#
_cell.length_a   1.000
_cell.length_b   1.000
_cell.length_c   1.000
_cell.angle_alpha   90.00
_cell.angle_beta   90.00
_cell.angle_gamma   90.00
#
_symmetry.space_group_name_H-M   'P 1'
#
loop_
_entity.id
_entity.type
_entity.pdbx_description
1 polymer ?
#
loop_
_entity_poly.entity_id
_entity_poly.type
_entity_poly.pdbx_seq_one_letter_code
_entity_poly.pdbx_strand_id
1 'polypeptide(L)'
;MLFGNMSQIGLTTNLLIGHAETNHGDTEVVSVDVSGSRERTDWKGVGQRCRKLASALENTGLEDGVRIGTIMPNNRSHLELLYAISGFGGVAHTINPRLFPDEIVYIINHAQDRVLFVDPSYVGFLIGHKHLLETVERFYITGPKQNEIAARMNGLEFLVDLLEEGDDSFQWPQLDEDAAAVLCYTSGTTGNPKGVLYSHKSIVLHANIVSLPDSFCLSARDTILPIVPMFHVNAWGMTYASAMVGARLVLPGPNLDGKSIIDLIVQEEATLALAIPTIWEEVLEKLASEGASLTSLKRIVSGGSAVPSWVIRDFKEKHGVDVLQVWGMTEISPLGTTNSPLAKHADYGPEEAFSRMESAGRLNWAVEIRIVDDDGNELPRDGSEGRIQVRGPTVIQRYMFHDSDAVDESGWFETGDLGVIDSDGFLDITDRSKDLIKSGGEWISSIELEEIIKLHPDVHDAAVIGVRHEKWAERPVVIAEVVKGSKVRENDLLDFYDGKIVKWQKPDAVIFVDELPLGSTGKPIKRELREQYEHYLMGDQK
;
A
#
# COMPACT_ATOMS: atom_id res chain seq x y z
N MET A 1 -17.32 -34.92 -13.37
CA MET A 1 -16.84 -33.64 -13.95
C MET A 1 -15.85 -33.98 -15.05
N LEU A 2 -15.91 -33.33 -16.23
CA LEU A 2 -14.92 -33.49 -17.30
C LEU A 2 -13.87 -32.39 -17.12
N PHE A 3 -12.59 -32.77 -17.01
CA PHE A 3 -11.48 -31.81 -16.89
C PHE A 3 -11.00 -31.33 -18.26
N GLY A 4 -10.50 -30.09 -18.33
CA GLY A 4 -9.85 -29.57 -19.53
C GLY A 4 -8.52 -30.27 -19.82
N ASN A 5 -8.12 -30.25 -21.09
CA ASN A 5 -6.90 -30.90 -21.59
C ASN A 5 -5.76 -29.91 -21.84
N MET A 6 -5.74 -28.80 -21.09
CA MET A 6 -4.68 -27.79 -21.18
C MET A 6 -3.46 -28.20 -20.35
N SER A 7 -2.31 -27.59 -20.65
CA SER A 7 -1.07 -27.82 -19.89
C SER A 7 -1.26 -27.55 -18.41
N GLN A 8 -0.60 -28.33 -17.57
CA GLN A 8 -0.62 -28.21 -16.10
C GLN A 8 0.51 -27.30 -15.58
N ILE A 9 0.90 -26.28 -16.35
CA ILE A 9 1.88 -25.28 -15.90
C ILE A 9 1.16 -24.30 -14.97
N GLY A 10 1.63 -24.21 -13.71
CA GLY A 10 1.06 -23.34 -12.69
C GLY A 10 1.33 -21.86 -12.95
N LEU A 11 0.42 -20.99 -12.50
CA LEU A 11 0.58 -19.53 -12.54
C LEU A 11 1.54 -19.09 -11.43
N THR A 12 2.84 -19.02 -11.73
CA THR A 12 3.89 -18.72 -10.76
C THR A 12 4.62 -17.41 -11.08
N THR A 13 5.28 -16.82 -10.09
CA THR A 13 6.14 -15.63 -10.28
C THR A 13 7.27 -15.90 -11.28
N ASN A 14 7.72 -17.15 -11.40
CA ASN A 14 8.74 -17.56 -12.38
C ASN A 14 8.30 -17.34 -13.82
N LEU A 15 7.01 -17.48 -14.14
CA LEU A 15 6.49 -17.15 -15.46
C LEU A 15 6.63 -15.67 -15.79
N LEU A 16 6.45 -14.79 -14.80
CA LEU A 16 6.52 -13.34 -14.98
C LEU A 16 7.94 -12.90 -15.32
N ILE A 17 8.91 -13.29 -14.48
CA ILE A 17 10.31 -12.90 -14.71
C ILE A 17 10.90 -13.59 -15.94
N GLY A 18 10.55 -14.83 -16.21
CA GLY A 18 10.97 -15.55 -17.42
C GLY A 18 10.41 -14.93 -18.69
N HIS A 19 9.15 -14.44 -18.65
CA HIS A 19 8.54 -13.69 -19.74
C HIS A 19 9.27 -12.36 -20.00
N ALA A 20 9.50 -11.58 -18.94
CA ALA A 20 10.21 -10.30 -19.05
C ALA A 20 11.62 -10.48 -19.61
N GLU A 21 12.39 -11.43 -19.09
CA GLU A 21 13.73 -11.73 -19.55
C GLU A 21 13.80 -12.15 -21.02
N THR A 22 12.83 -12.99 -21.46
CA THR A 22 12.86 -13.55 -22.80
C THR A 22 12.30 -12.60 -23.86
N ASN A 23 11.22 -11.87 -23.55
CA ASN A 23 10.49 -11.09 -24.55
C ASN A 23 10.75 -9.59 -24.44
N HIS A 24 11.27 -9.11 -23.30
CA HIS A 24 11.53 -7.71 -22.99
C HIS A 24 12.91 -7.51 -22.35
N GLY A 25 13.84 -8.40 -22.68
CA GLY A 25 15.14 -8.48 -22.05
C GLY A 25 15.99 -7.20 -22.14
N ASP A 26 15.77 -6.37 -23.16
CA ASP A 26 16.43 -5.07 -23.37
C ASP A 26 15.68 -3.87 -22.77
N THR A 27 14.48 -4.09 -22.20
CA THR A 27 13.73 -3.04 -21.51
C THR A 27 14.40 -2.69 -20.18
N GLU A 28 14.67 -1.42 -19.99
CA GLU A 28 15.46 -0.91 -18.87
C GLU A 28 14.73 -0.99 -17.51
N VAL A 29 15.50 -1.33 -16.49
CA VAL A 29 15.13 -1.21 -15.07
C VAL A 29 16.13 -0.26 -14.41
N VAL A 30 15.62 0.85 -13.85
CA VAL A 30 16.40 1.88 -13.17
C VAL A 30 16.21 1.75 -11.68
N SER A 31 17.31 1.85 -10.93
CA SER A 31 17.27 1.86 -9.46
C SER A 31 18.05 3.06 -8.92
N VAL A 32 17.44 3.81 -8.03
CA VAL A 32 18.05 4.98 -7.39
C VAL A 32 18.58 4.59 -6.01
N ASP A 33 19.79 4.98 -5.70
CA ASP A 33 20.39 4.79 -4.38
C ASP A 33 20.17 5.99 -3.44
N VAL A 34 20.65 5.89 -2.20
CA VAL A 34 20.53 6.94 -1.18
C VAL A 34 21.23 8.26 -1.59
N SER A 35 22.23 8.22 -2.46
CA SER A 35 22.92 9.41 -2.97
C SER A 35 22.18 10.08 -4.14
N GLY A 36 21.11 9.46 -4.64
CA GLY A 36 20.44 9.87 -5.87
C GLY A 36 21.09 9.35 -7.15
N SER A 37 22.17 8.54 -7.05
CA SER A 37 22.80 7.91 -8.20
C SER A 37 21.90 6.83 -8.79
N ARG A 38 21.95 6.68 -10.11
CA ARG A 38 21.10 5.75 -10.85
C ARG A 38 21.90 4.58 -11.36
N GLU A 39 21.52 3.42 -10.91
CA GLU A 39 21.99 2.16 -11.47
C GLU A 39 21.01 1.70 -12.53
N ARG A 40 21.52 1.35 -13.72
CA ARG A 40 20.72 0.91 -14.86
C ARG A 40 21.04 -0.53 -15.20
N THR A 41 20.00 -1.30 -15.39
CA THR A 41 20.04 -2.67 -15.90
C THR A 41 18.84 -2.86 -16.83
N ASP A 42 18.57 -4.08 -17.24
CA ASP A 42 17.42 -4.46 -18.03
C ASP A 42 16.77 -5.73 -17.45
N TRP A 43 15.62 -6.14 -17.99
CA TRP A 43 14.93 -7.34 -17.50
C TRP A 43 15.76 -8.61 -17.67
N LYS A 44 16.66 -8.66 -18.66
CA LYS A 44 17.59 -9.79 -18.82
C LYS A 44 18.59 -9.83 -17.66
N GLY A 45 19.17 -8.71 -17.32
CA GLY A 45 20.09 -8.61 -16.19
C GLY A 45 19.42 -8.92 -14.86
N VAL A 46 18.18 -8.44 -14.64
CA VAL A 46 17.37 -8.77 -13.46
C VAL A 46 17.12 -10.28 -13.39
N GLY A 47 16.65 -10.91 -14.49
CA GLY A 47 16.36 -12.35 -14.54
C GLY A 47 17.60 -13.21 -14.25
N GLN A 48 18.77 -12.85 -14.82
CA GLN A 48 20.03 -13.54 -14.54
C GLN A 48 20.42 -13.47 -13.06
N ARG A 49 20.29 -12.29 -12.44
CA ARG A 49 20.62 -12.14 -11.01
C ARG A 49 19.60 -12.83 -10.10
N CYS A 50 18.31 -12.86 -10.47
CA CYS A 50 17.32 -13.65 -9.77
C CYS A 50 17.69 -15.13 -9.75
N ARG A 51 18.12 -15.72 -10.89
CA ARG A 51 18.56 -17.11 -10.94
C ARG A 51 19.82 -17.35 -10.10
N LYS A 52 20.80 -16.46 -10.13
CA LYS A 52 21.98 -16.56 -9.27
C LYS A 52 21.60 -16.58 -7.80
N LEU A 53 20.73 -15.66 -7.37
CA LEU A 53 20.26 -15.59 -5.99
C LEU A 53 19.47 -16.84 -5.60
N ALA A 54 18.57 -17.30 -6.47
CA ALA A 54 17.79 -18.52 -6.23
C ALA A 54 18.70 -19.74 -6.07
N SER A 55 19.68 -19.92 -6.99
CA SER A 55 20.69 -20.99 -6.91
C SER A 55 21.49 -20.93 -5.60
N ALA A 56 21.97 -19.74 -5.23
CA ALA A 56 22.73 -19.58 -4.00
C ALA A 56 21.90 -19.88 -2.75
N LEU A 57 20.63 -19.41 -2.70
CA LEU A 57 19.70 -19.69 -1.60
C LEU A 57 19.38 -21.19 -1.50
N GLU A 58 19.09 -21.86 -2.61
CA GLU A 58 18.85 -23.31 -2.63
C GLU A 58 20.07 -24.09 -2.09
N ASN A 59 21.29 -23.70 -2.50
CA ASN A 59 22.54 -24.31 -2.04
C ASN A 59 22.79 -24.15 -0.53
N THR A 60 22.11 -23.19 0.15
CA THR A 60 22.20 -23.07 1.60
C THR A 60 21.45 -24.17 2.36
N GLY A 61 20.68 -25.01 1.67
CA GLY A 61 19.91 -26.11 2.25
C GLY A 61 18.63 -25.66 2.96
N LEU A 62 18.10 -24.50 2.62
CA LEU A 62 16.82 -24.01 3.11
C LEU A 62 15.67 -24.88 2.57
N GLU A 63 14.68 -25.14 3.40
CA GLU A 63 13.50 -25.95 3.05
C GLU A 63 12.49 -25.15 2.23
N ASP A 64 11.67 -25.83 1.43
CA ASP A 64 10.52 -25.23 0.74
C ASP A 64 9.59 -24.52 1.73
N GLY A 65 9.09 -23.37 1.35
CA GLY A 65 8.22 -22.54 2.20
C GLY A 65 8.97 -21.80 3.32
N VAL A 66 10.31 -21.81 3.33
CA VAL A 66 11.10 -20.98 4.26
C VAL A 66 10.76 -19.50 4.11
N ARG A 67 10.55 -18.79 5.22
CA ARG A 67 10.33 -17.35 5.19
C ARG A 67 11.68 -16.65 5.24
N ILE A 68 11.84 -15.71 4.30
CA ILE A 68 13.05 -14.89 4.17
C ILE A 68 12.64 -13.42 4.23
N GLY A 69 13.04 -12.76 5.31
CA GLY A 69 12.71 -11.37 5.56
C GLY A 69 13.57 -10.39 4.74
N THR A 70 12.96 -9.28 4.32
CA THR A 70 13.65 -8.16 3.65
C THR A 70 13.29 -6.84 4.32
N ILE A 71 14.28 -6.05 4.74
CA ILE A 71 14.11 -4.69 5.27
C ILE A 71 14.82 -3.74 4.32
N MET A 72 14.09 -3.24 3.32
CA MET A 72 14.70 -2.56 2.17
C MET A 72 13.78 -1.50 1.56
N PRO A 73 14.33 -0.45 0.92
CA PRO A 73 13.56 0.47 0.08
C PRO A 73 13.23 -0.16 -1.28
N ASN A 74 12.54 0.61 -2.14
CA ASN A 74 12.29 0.23 -3.52
C ASN A 74 13.58 0.33 -4.34
N ASN A 75 14.33 -0.73 -4.41
CA ASN A 75 15.57 -0.80 -5.19
C ASN A 75 15.69 -2.14 -5.95
N ARG A 76 16.71 -2.23 -6.80
CA ARG A 76 16.95 -3.41 -7.63
C ARG A 76 17.16 -4.68 -6.80
N SER A 77 17.96 -4.62 -5.74
CA SER A 77 18.22 -5.79 -4.90
C SER A 77 16.93 -6.33 -4.26
N HIS A 78 16.01 -5.44 -3.86
CA HIS A 78 14.71 -5.85 -3.32
C HIS A 78 13.85 -6.55 -4.39
N LEU A 79 13.79 -5.98 -5.60
CA LEU A 79 13.11 -6.59 -6.75
C LEU A 79 13.66 -8.00 -7.05
N GLU A 80 14.98 -8.12 -7.14
CA GLU A 80 15.67 -9.39 -7.44
C GLU A 80 15.40 -10.44 -6.35
N LEU A 81 15.42 -10.04 -5.07
CA LEU A 81 15.12 -10.92 -3.94
C LEU A 81 13.68 -11.41 -3.94
N LEU A 82 12.69 -10.57 -4.28
CA LEU A 82 11.30 -11.00 -4.38
C LEU A 82 11.13 -12.16 -5.35
N TYR A 83 11.71 -12.06 -6.54
CA TYR A 83 11.65 -13.12 -7.54
C TYR A 83 12.52 -14.32 -7.19
N ALA A 84 13.72 -14.10 -6.67
CA ALA A 84 14.62 -15.19 -6.31
C ALA A 84 14.03 -16.05 -5.19
N ILE A 85 13.54 -15.42 -4.11
CA ILE A 85 12.99 -16.11 -2.94
C ILE A 85 11.74 -16.89 -3.32
N SER A 86 10.76 -16.22 -3.96
CA SER A 86 9.54 -16.92 -4.38
C SER A 86 9.82 -17.97 -5.46
N GLY A 87 10.80 -17.69 -6.32
CA GLY A 87 11.11 -18.54 -7.47
C GLY A 87 11.77 -19.87 -7.12
N PHE A 88 12.57 -19.95 -6.06
CA PHE A 88 13.13 -21.25 -5.63
C PHE A 88 12.19 -22.05 -4.72
N GLY A 89 11.07 -21.48 -4.28
CA GLY A 89 10.07 -22.12 -3.40
C GLY A 89 10.03 -21.58 -1.99
N GLY A 90 10.75 -20.49 -1.69
CA GLY A 90 10.66 -19.76 -0.43
C GLY A 90 9.53 -18.75 -0.43
N VAL A 91 9.31 -18.09 0.72
CA VAL A 91 8.32 -17.04 0.93
C VAL A 91 9.04 -15.72 1.22
N ALA A 92 8.91 -14.74 0.34
CA ALA A 92 9.49 -13.42 0.54
C ALA A 92 8.66 -12.61 1.55
N HIS A 93 9.19 -12.41 2.75
CA HIS A 93 8.56 -11.59 3.77
C HIS A 93 9.06 -10.15 3.69
N THR A 94 8.22 -9.25 3.19
CA THR A 94 8.58 -7.84 3.05
C THR A 94 8.20 -7.05 4.29
N ILE A 95 9.21 -6.53 4.99
CA ILE A 95 9.10 -5.93 6.32
C ILE A 95 9.13 -4.41 6.20
N ASN A 96 8.15 -3.75 6.79
CA ASN A 96 8.08 -2.29 6.83
C ASN A 96 9.12 -1.71 7.82
N PRO A 97 10.15 -1.00 7.36
CA PRO A 97 11.19 -0.44 8.23
C PRO A 97 10.75 0.77 9.06
N ARG A 98 9.53 1.28 8.82
CA ARG A 98 8.96 2.43 9.53
C ARG A 98 8.15 2.04 10.77
N LEU A 99 7.98 0.74 11.02
CA LEU A 99 7.37 0.23 12.24
C LEU A 99 8.28 0.49 13.44
N PHE A 100 7.70 0.48 14.64
CA PHE A 100 8.51 0.49 15.86
C PHE A 100 9.40 -0.75 15.93
N PRO A 101 10.61 -0.64 16.50
CA PRO A 101 11.55 -1.77 16.56
C PRO A 101 10.95 -3.05 17.18
N ASP A 102 10.14 -2.91 18.23
CA ASP A 102 9.49 -4.05 18.89
C ASP A 102 8.47 -4.74 17.98
N GLU A 103 7.77 -3.99 17.13
CA GLU A 103 6.86 -4.53 16.13
C GLU A 103 7.63 -5.29 15.04
N ILE A 104 8.77 -4.73 14.58
CA ILE A 104 9.63 -5.41 13.60
C ILE A 104 10.17 -6.72 14.19
N VAL A 105 10.63 -6.72 15.43
CA VAL A 105 11.06 -7.94 16.14
C VAL A 105 9.91 -8.95 16.23
N TYR A 106 8.71 -8.48 16.60
CA TYR A 106 7.53 -9.33 16.69
C TYR A 106 7.21 -10.01 15.36
N ILE A 107 7.11 -9.26 14.25
CA ILE A 107 6.72 -9.83 12.95
C ILE A 107 7.77 -10.80 12.41
N ILE A 108 9.07 -10.54 12.61
CA ILE A 108 10.15 -11.44 12.22
C ILE A 108 10.06 -12.77 12.96
N ASN A 109 9.92 -12.72 14.28
CA ASN A 109 9.82 -13.93 15.09
C ASN A 109 8.49 -14.66 14.87
N HIS A 110 7.37 -13.93 14.73
CA HIS A 110 6.07 -14.53 14.43
C HIS A 110 6.06 -15.19 13.05
N ALA A 111 6.66 -14.56 12.04
CA ALA A 111 6.82 -15.15 10.70
C ALA A 111 7.78 -16.35 10.72
N GLN A 112 8.62 -16.49 11.76
CA GLN A 112 9.69 -17.48 11.84
C GLN A 112 10.69 -17.33 10.67
N ASP A 113 11.08 -16.08 10.37
CA ASP A 113 12.07 -15.82 9.33
C ASP A 113 13.39 -16.52 9.66
N ARG A 114 13.99 -17.24 8.69
CA ARG A 114 15.26 -17.94 8.84
C ARG A 114 16.45 -17.16 8.31
N VAL A 115 16.20 -16.30 7.34
CA VAL A 115 17.19 -15.41 6.72
C VAL A 115 16.64 -14.01 6.68
N LEU A 116 17.51 -13.01 6.88
CA LEU A 116 17.13 -11.61 6.81
C LEU A 116 18.09 -10.83 5.91
N PHE A 117 17.54 -10.20 4.87
CA PHE A 117 18.25 -9.25 4.02
C PHE A 117 17.94 -7.82 4.45
N VAL A 118 18.97 -7.02 4.68
CA VAL A 118 18.82 -5.66 5.19
C VAL A 118 19.61 -4.68 4.32
N ASP A 119 18.94 -3.61 3.90
CA ASP A 119 19.62 -2.50 3.23
C ASP A 119 20.52 -1.75 4.22
N PRO A 120 21.69 -1.26 3.80
CA PRO A 120 22.60 -0.50 4.65
C PRO A 120 21.95 0.64 5.45
N SER A 121 20.90 1.27 4.90
CA SER A 121 20.15 2.34 5.56
C SER A 121 19.46 1.89 6.87
N TYR A 122 19.18 0.59 7.01
CA TYR A 122 18.47 0.01 8.16
C TYR A 122 19.35 -0.86 9.05
N VAL A 123 20.66 -0.89 8.84
CA VAL A 123 21.61 -1.66 9.69
C VAL A 123 21.53 -1.25 11.14
N GLY A 124 21.19 0.00 11.44
CA GLY A 124 20.98 0.47 12.81
C GLY A 124 19.96 -0.36 13.60
N PHE A 125 18.91 -0.86 12.93
CA PHE A 125 17.96 -1.79 13.56
C PHE A 125 18.65 -3.09 13.99
N LEU A 126 19.44 -3.72 13.12
CA LEU A 126 20.16 -4.95 13.46
C LEU A 126 21.14 -4.75 14.62
N ILE A 127 21.88 -3.64 14.64
CA ILE A 127 22.85 -3.34 15.71
C ILE A 127 22.15 -3.35 17.08
N GLY A 128 20.93 -2.78 17.17
CA GLY A 128 20.18 -2.73 18.41
C GLY A 128 19.43 -4.02 18.76
N HIS A 129 18.93 -4.77 17.79
CA HIS A 129 17.87 -5.76 18.03
C HIS A 129 18.17 -7.18 17.53
N LYS A 130 19.33 -7.43 16.86
CA LYS A 130 19.70 -8.77 16.36
C LYS A 130 19.56 -9.87 17.41
N HIS A 131 19.91 -9.57 18.66
CA HIS A 131 19.86 -10.53 19.76
C HIS A 131 18.43 -10.94 20.18
N LEU A 132 17.40 -10.24 19.70
CA LEU A 132 15.99 -10.52 19.91
C LEU A 132 15.36 -11.32 18.76
N LEU A 133 16.08 -11.52 17.66
CA LEU A 133 15.60 -12.25 16.48
C LEU A 133 15.87 -13.74 16.65
N GLU A 134 14.93 -14.44 17.28
CA GLU A 134 15.11 -15.81 17.78
C GLU A 134 15.22 -16.87 16.66
N THR A 135 14.61 -16.61 15.50
CA THR A 135 14.49 -17.58 14.41
C THR A 135 15.47 -17.35 13.26
N VAL A 136 16.10 -16.16 13.21
CA VAL A 136 16.96 -15.78 12.10
C VAL A 136 18.37 -16.36 12.27
N GLU A 137 18.77 -17.19 11.32
CA GLU A 137 20.08 -17.88 11.31
C GLU A 137 21.15 -17.14 10.54
N ARG A 138 20.75 -16.44 9.44
CA ARG A 138 21.66 -15.72 8.55
C ARG A 138 21.19 -14.30 8.29
N PHE A 139 22.16 -13.39 8.22
CA PHE A 139 21.93 -11.96 8.02
C PHE A 139 22.77 -11.47 6.86
N TYR A 140 22.12 -10.97 5.81
CA TYR A 140 22.79 -10.41 4.63
C TYR A 140 22.58 -8.90 4.55
N ILE A 141 23.67 -8.17 4.30
CA ILE A 141 23.61 -6.75 3.97
C ILE A 141 23.63 -6.60 2.45
N THR A 142 22.71 -5.80 1.93
CA THR A 142 22.62 -5.52 0.49
C THR A 142 23.54 -4.35 0.11
N GLY A 143 23.74 -4.14 -1.20
CA GLY A 143 24.65 -3.10 -1.71
C GLY A 143 26.13 -3.45 -1.64
N PRO A 144 27.02 -2.47 -1.82
CA PRO A 144 28.46 -2.70 -1.84
C PRO A 144 28.99 -3.09 -0.44
N LYS A 145 30.05 -3.88 -0.41
CA LYS A 145 30.73 -4.24 0.85
C LYS A 145 31.17 -3.01 1.61
N GLN A 146 30.72 -2.90 2.84
CA GLN A 146 31.10 -1.85 3.77
C GLN A 146 31.85 -2.46 4.97
N ASN A 147 33.17 -2.39 4.96
CA ASN A 147 34.01 -2.99 6.01
C ASN A 147 33.70 -2.44 7.41
N GLU A 148 33.25 -1.20 7.52
CA GLU A 148 32.86 -0.58 8.80
C GLU A 148 31.61 -1.23 9.40
N ILE A 149 30.65 -1.67 8.57
CA ILE A 149 29.46 -2.39 9.02
C ILE A 149 29.86 -3.79 9.49
N ALA A 150 30.66 -4.50 8.68
CA ALA A 150 31.16 -5.82 9.04
C ALA A 150 31.98 -5.82 10.34
N ALA A 151 32.74 -4.73 10.61
CA ALA A 151 33.52 -4.59 11.84
C ALA A 151 32.65 -4.38 13.11
N ARG A 152 31.40 -3.91 12.96
CA ARG A 152 30.49 -3.64 14.07
C ARG A 152 29.69 -4.84 14.54
N MET A 153 29.56 -5.87 13.69
CA MET A 153 28.71 -7.02 13.96
C MET A 153 29.32 -8.32 13.42
N ASN A 154 29.52 -9.30 14.30
CA ASN A 154 29.93 -10.63 13.89
C ASN A 154 28.78 -11.38 13.21
N GLY A 155 29.09 -12.18 12.16
CA GLY A 155 28.13 -13.05 11.49
C GLY A 155 27.17 -12.29 10.55
N LEU A 156 27.61 -11.17 9.98
CA LEU A 156 26.99 -10.54 8.82
C LEU A 156 27.67 -11.02 7.54
N GLU A 157 26.87 -11.36 6.57
CA GLU A 157 27.27 -11.72 5.23
C GLU A 157 26.84 -10.60 4.26
N PHE A 158 27.34 -10.62 3.03
CA PHE A 158 26.96 -9.62 2.03
C PHE A 158 26.27 -10.28 0.83
N LEU A 159 25.20 -9.63 0.34
CA LEU A 159 24.47 -10.08 -0.85
C LEU A 159 25.41 -10.28 -2.07
N VAL A 160 26.41 -9.45 -2.21
CA VAL A 160 27.38 -9.57 -3.31
C VAL A 160 28.20 -10.86 -3.26
N ASP A 161 28.52 -11.36 -2.07
CA ASP A 161 29.19 -12.66 -1.91
C ASP A 161 28.27 -13.81 -2.26
N LEU A 162 27.03 -13.76 -1.77
CA LEU A 162 26.01 -14.76 -2.10
C LEU A 162 25.77 -14.83 -3.62
N LEU A 163 25.77 -13.71 -4.32
CA LEU A 163 25.65 -13.64 -5.77
C LEU A 163 26.84 -14.30 -6.51
N GLU A 164 28.06 -14.21 -5.94
CA GLU A 164 29.24 -14.86 -6.52
C GLU A 164 29.19 -16.39 -6.41
N GLU A 165 28.47 -16.92 -5.42
CA GLU A 165 28.25 -18.36 -5.21
C GLU A 165 27.16 -18.95 -6.12
N GLY A 166 26.31 -18.10 -6.71
CA GLY A 166 25.15 -18.52 -7.50
C GLY A 166 25.45 -18.78 -8.97
N ASP A 167 24.65 -19.67 -9.56
CA ASP A 167 24.70 -20.03 -10.99
C ASP A 167 23.52 -19.39 -11.74
N ASP A 168 23.81 -18.62 -12.80
CA ASP A 168 22.81 -17.98 -13.65
C ASP A 168 22.13 -18.95 -14.62
N SER A 169 22.64 -20.15 -14.77
CA SER A 169 22.01 -21.26 -15.50
C SER A 169 20.94 -22.02 -14.70
N PHE A 170 20.70 -21.60 -13.44
CA PHE A 170 19.70 -22.19 -12.55
C PHE A 170 18.34 -22.36 -13.25
N GLN A 171 17.78 -23.54 -13.15
CA GLN A 171 16.47 -23.85 -13.71
C GLN A 171 15.41 -23.70 -12.62
N TRP A 172 14.43 -22.85 -12.88
CA TRP A 172 13.32 -22.65 -11.95
C TRP A 172 12.60 -23.99 -11.67
N PRO A 173 12.38 -24.35 -10.40
CA PRO A 173 11.60 -25.53 -10.05
C PRO A 173 10.15 -25.38 -10.52
N GLN A 174 9.48 -26.52 -10.71
CA GLN A 174 8.05 -26.53 -10.93
C GLN A 174 7.33 -26.39 -9.60
N LEU A 175 6.75 -25.21 -9.36
CA LEU A 175 6.04 -24.88 -8.13
C LEU A 175 4.53 -25.02 -8.32
N ASP A 176 3.83 -25.34 -7.23
CA ASP A 176 2.37 -25.28 -7.17
C ASP A 176 1.94 -23.80 -7.17
N GLU A 177 0.94 -23.46 -7.98
CA GLU A 177 0.41 -22.09 -8.04
C GLU A 177 -0.27 -21.63 -6.74
N ASP A 178 -0.75 -22.56 -5.93
CA ASP A 178 -1.36 -22.28 -4.64
C ASP A 178 -0.32 -22.23 -3.49
N ALA A 179 0.98 -22.54 -3.76
CA ALA A 179 2.04 -22.36 -2.79
C ALA A 179 2.23 -20.87 -2.43
N ALA A 180 2.59 -20.62 -1.16
CA ALA A 180 2.88 -19.27 -0.68
C ALA A 180 4.16 -18.73 -1.35
N ALA A 181 4.10 -17.51 -1.84
CA ALA A 181 5.21 -16.83 -2.49
C ALA A 181 5.66 -15.57 -1.74
N VAL A 182 4.72 -14.84 -1.13
CA VAL A 182 4.99 -13.59 -0.42
C VAL A 182 4.19 -13.52 0.87
N LEU A 183 4.77 -12.89 1.88
CA LEU A 183 4.16 -12.57 3.16
C LEU A 183 4.23 -11.07 3.40
N CYS A 184 3.09 -10.45 3.69
CA CYS A 184 3.01 -9.07 4.17
C CYS A 184 2.23 -9.01 5.48
N TYR A 185 2.65 -8.14 6.41
CA TYR A 185 1.93 -7.91 7.65
C TYR A 185 1.04 -6.67 7.54
N THR A 186 -0.17 -6.78 8.08
CA THR A 186 -1.06 -5.63 8.26
C THR A 186 -0.65 -4.88 9.52
N SER A 187 -0.79 -3.57 9.52
CA SER A 187 -0.69 -2.75 10.73
C SER A 187 -1.93 -2.97 11.59
N GLY A 188 -1.98 -4.05 12.36
CA GLY A 188 -3.15 -4.43 13.16
C GLY A 188 -3.72 -3.26 13.97
N THR A 189 -4.86 -2.72 13.52
CA THR A 189 -5.52 -1.59 14.21
C THR A 189 -6.15 -1.99 15.53
N THR A 190 -6.19 -3.28 15.84
CA THR A 190 -6.83 -3.86 17.03
C THR A 190 -6.02 -5.01 17.63
N GLY A 191 -4.70 -4.88 17.73
CA GLY A 191 -3.84 -5.91 18.31
C GLY A 191 -2.52 -6.07 17.56
N ASN A 192 -1.85 -7.20 17.74
CA ASN A 192 -0.60 -7.49 17.04
C ASN A 192 -0.80 -7.54 15.52
N PRO A 193 0.20 -7.13 14.72
CA PRO A 193 0.17 -7.27 13.27
C PRO A 193 -0.14 -8.71 12.83
N LYS A 194 -0.93 -8.86 11.76
CA LYS A 194 -1.33 -10.16 11.22
C LYS A 194 -0.67 -10.40 9.88
N GLY A 195 -0.16 -11.62 9.65
CA GLY A 195 0.47 -11.99 8.39
C GLY A 195 -0.55 -12.46 7.36
N VAL A 196 -0.45 -11.91 6.14
CA VAL A 196 -1.21 -12.33 4.96
C VAL A 196 -0.26 -13.02 3.99
N LEU A 197 -0.51 -14.29 3.72
CA LEU A 197 0.26 -15.11 2.79
C LEU A 197 -0.38 -15.07 1.40
N TYR A 198 0.35 -14.55 0.42
CA TYR A 198 -0.06 -14.55 -0.98
C TYR A 198 0.48 -15.78 -1.68
N SER A 199 -0.39 -16.49 -2.41
CA SER A 199 0.04 -17.57 -3.30
C SER A 199 0.63 -17.00 -4.59
N HIS A 200 1.43 -17.79 -5.31
CA HIS A 200 1.88 -17.45 -6.65
C HIS A 200 0.72 -17.04 -7.56
N LYS A 201 -0.36 -17.85 -7.55
CA LYS A 201 -1.59 -17.61 -8.31
C LYS A 201 -2.22 -16.25 -7.99
N SER A 202 -2.38 -15.89 -6.70
CA SER A 202 -2.99 -14.61 -6.33
C SER A 202 -2.15 -13.43 -6.83
N ILE A 203 -0.82 -13.54 -6.81
CA ILE A 203 0.11 -12.52 -7.33
C ILE A 203 -0.03 -12.39 -8.85
N VAL A 204 -0.03 -13.50 -9.60
CA VAL A 204 -0.16 -13.46 -11.06
C VAL A 204 -1.53 -12.94 -11.49
N LEU A 205 -2.61 -13.36 -10.81
CA LEU A 205 -3.95 -12.83 -11.07
C LEU A 205 -4.03 -11.34 -10.77
N HIS A 206 -3.46 -10.88 -9.65
CA HIS A 206 -3.41 -9.46 -9.33
C HIS A 206 -2.61 -8.67 -10.37
N ALA A 207 -1.44 -9.13 -10.80
CA ALA A 207 -0.66 -8.50 -11.85
C ALA A 207 -1.46 -8.39 -13.17
N ASN A 208 -2.26 -9.41 -13.49
CA ASN A 208 -3.16 -9.36 -14.64
C ASN A 208 -4.29 -8.33 -14.44
N ILE A 209 -4.94 -8.30 -13.28
CA ILE A 209 -6.03 -7.37 -12.95
C ILE A 209 -5.57 -5.91 -13.12
N VAL A 210 -4.44 -5.53 -12.52
CA VAL A 210 -3.94 -4.15 -12.61
C VAL A 210 -3.50 -3.77 -14.03
N SER A 211 -3.20 -4.75 -14.88
CA SER A 211 -2.82 -4.51 -16.27
C SER A 211 -4.01 -4.29 -17.21
N LEU A 212 -5.24 -4.61 -16.80
CA LEU A 212 -6.44 -4.47 -17.61
C LEU A 212 -6.71 -3.00 -17.98
N PRO A 213 -7.37 -2.74 -19.15
CA PRO A 213 -7.71 -1.39 -19.60
C PRO A 213 -8.54 -0.58 -18.58
N ASP A 214 -9.47 -1.21 -17.88
CA ASP A 214 -10.34 -0.58 -16.87
C ASP A 214 -9.71 -0.57 -15.45
N SER A 215 -8.40 -0.87 -15.35
CA SER A 215 -7.61 -0.75 -14.14
C SER A 215 -6.48 0.26 -14.38
N PHE A 216 -5.21 -0.12 -14.24
CA PHE A 216 -4.10 0.82 -14.49
C PHE A 216 -3.70 0.92 -15.96
N CYS A 217 -4.27 0.08 -16.83
CA CYS A 217 -4.05 0.08 -18.29
C CYS A 217 -2.57 -0.02 -18.68
N LEU A 218 -1.86 -1.02 -18.10
CA LEU A 218 -0.42 -1.18 -18.28
C LEU A 218 -0.05 -1.78 -19.63
N SER A 219 1.09 -1.36 -20.16
CA SER A 219 1.66 -1.91 -21.40
C SER A 219 3.19 -1.77 -21.42
N ALA A 220 3.84 -2.47 -22.36
CA ALA A 220 5.28 -2.35 -22.60
C ALA A 220 5.74 -0.93 -23.04
N ARG A 221 4.79 -0.02 -23.29
CA ARG A 221 5.10 1.38 -23.62
C ARG A 221 5.16 2.29 -22.41
N ASP A 222 4.87 1.76 -21.23
CA ASP A 222 4.89 2.54 -20.01
C ASP A 222 6.27 2.57 -19.37
N THR A 223 6.59 3.70 -18.75
CA THR A 223 7.62 3.84 -17.73
C THR A 223 6.92 4.00 -16.40
N ILE A 224 7.05 2.98 -15.54
CA ILE A 224 6.32 2.88 -14.27
C ILE A 224 7.23 3.30 -13.13
N LEU A 225 6.77 4.27 -12.31
CA LEU A 225 7.44 4.76 -11.11
C LEU A 225 6.59 4.42 -9.87
N PRO A 226 6.79 3.25 -9.22
CA PRO A 226 6.11 2.91 -7.98
C PRO A 226 6.76 3.61 -6.79
N ILE A 227 6.19 4.73 -6.34
CA ILE A 227 6.62 5.44 -5.14
C ILE A 227 6.11 4.71 -3.90
N VAL A 228 4.95 4.04 -4.01
CA VAL A 228 4.42 3.15 -2.99
C VAL A 228 5.43 2.05 -2.64
N PRO A 229 5.65 1.76 -1.33
CA PRO A 229 6.73 0.88 -0.91
C PRO A 229 6.52 -0.58 -1.32
N MET A 230 7.63 -1.26 -1.65
CA MET A 230 7.62 -2.70 -1.95
C MET A 230 7.26 -3.56 -0.72
N PHE A 231 7.43 -3.04 0.48
CA PHE A 231 7.00 -3.72 1.71
C PHE A 231 5.48 -3.62 1.97
N HIS A 232 4.72 -2.83 1.18
CA HIS A 232 3.26 -2.84 1.13
C HIS A 232 2.77 -3.51 -0.14
N VAL A 233 2.40 -4.77 -0.03
CA VAL A 233 1.90 -5.63 -1.11
C VAL A 233 2.71 -5.47 -2.40
N ASN A 234 4.04 -5.41 -2.23
CA ASN A 234 5.07 -5.33 -3.28
C ASN A 234 4.82 -4.18 -4.26
N ALA A 235 4.74 -2.96 -3.71
CA ALA A 235 4.44 -1.75 -4.46
C ALA A 235 3.11 -1.86 -5.23
N TRP A 236 2.06 -2.32 -4.55
CA TRP A 236 0.73 -2.58 -5.11
C TRP A 236 0.79 -3.49 -6.36
N GLY A 237 1.67 -4.49 -6.34
CA GLY A 237 1.85 -5.46 -7.41
C GLY A 237 2.65 -4.97 -8.61
N MET A 238 3.16 -3.73 -8.61
CA MET A 238 3.89 -3.18 -9.75
C MET A 238 5.20 -3.91 -10.05
N THR A 239 5.83 -4.52 -9.05
CA THR A 239 7.01 -5.37 -9.23
C THR A 239 6.75 -6.55 -10.16
N TYR A 240 5.53 -7.09 -10.14
CA TYR A 240 5.09 -8.23 -10.94
C TYR A 240 4.42 -7.81 -12.25
N ALA A 241 3.55 -6.81 -12.18
CA ALA A 241 2.84 -6.33 -13.36
C ALA A 241 3.78 -5.69 -14.40
N SER A 242 4.82 -4.96 -13.96
CA SER A 242 5.83 -4.41 -14.88
C SER A 242 6.56 -5.49 -15.67
N ALA A 243 6.93 -6.60 -15.02
CA ALA A 243 7.54 -7.76 -15.69
C ALA A 243 6.56 -8.47 -16.62
N MET A 244 5.29 -8.62 -16.20
CA MET A 244 4.25 -9.25 -17.01
C MET A 244 4.04 -8.53 -18.35
N VAL A 245 3.99 -7.21 -18.35
CA VAL A 245 3.76 -6.42 -19.57
C VAL A 245 5.06 -5.98 -20.26
N GLY A 246 6.23 -6.20 -19.63
CA GLY A 246 7.53 -5.76 -20.15
C GLY A 246 7.73 -4.24 -20.11
N ALA A 247 7.12 -3.55 -19.15
CA ALA A 247 7.27 -2.11 -18.98
C ALA A 247 8.65 -1.74 -18.43
N ARG A 248 9.10 -0.52 -18.73
CA ARG A 248 10.26 0.09 -18.09
C ARG A 248 9.92 0.38 -16.63
N LEU A 249 10.79 -0.01 -15.70
CA LEU A 249 10.56 0.14 -14.27
C LEU A 249 11.60 1.08 -13.65
N VAL A 250 11.14 2.09 -12.91
CA VAL A 250 11.99 3.04 -12.20
C VAL A 250 11.76 2.90 -10.70
N LEU A 251 12.72 2.35 -9.99
CA LEU A 251 12.68 2.14 -8.54
C LEU A 251 13.26 3.38 -7.84
N PRO A 252 12.47 4.14 -7.08
CA PRO A 252 12.85 5.48 -6.61
C PRO A 252 13.90 5.49 -5.50
N GLY A 253 14.19 4.34 -4.87
CA GLY A 253 15.06 4.29 -3.70
C GLY A 253 14.41 4.90 -2.45
N PRO A 254 15.20 5.41 -1.50
CA PRO A 254 14.69 5.89 -0.22
C PRO A 254 14.23 7.36 -0.23
N ASN A 255 14.62 8.16 -1.22
CA ASN A 255 14.32 9.60 -1.27
C ASN A 255 12.98 9.85 -1.97
N LEU A 256 11.92 10.09 -1.20
CA LEU A 256 10.54 10.17 -1.69
C LEU A 256 9.91 11.57 -1.45
N ASP A 257 10.72 12.61 -1.28
CA ASP A 257 10.24 13.99 -1.21
C ASP A 257 9.73 14.49 -2.58
N GLY A 258 8.85 15.49 -2.57
CA GLY A 258 8.19 15.98 -3.78
C GLY A 258 9.15 16.40 -4.89
N LYS A 259 10.32 16.99 -4.54
CA LYS A 259 11.32 17.38 -5.53
C LYS A 259 11.98 16.16 -6.17
N SER A 260 12.44 15.21 -5.37
CA SER A 260 13.06 13.96 -5.85
C SER A 260 12.12 13.21 -6.79
N ILE A 261 10.83 13.18 -6.47
CA ILE A 261 9.80 12.53 -7.29
C ILE A 261 9.61 13.26 -8.62
N ILE A 262 9.50 14.59 -8.62
CA ILE A 262 9.39 15.41 -9.84
C ILE A 262 10.62 15.17 -10.73
N ASP A 263 11.81 15.21 -10.16
CA ASP A 263 13.06 14.98 -10.89
C ASP A 263 13.08 13.59 -11.54
N LEU A 264 12.58 12.56 -10.87
CA LEU A 264 12.45 11.21 -11.43
C LEU A 264 11.41 11.13 -12.55
N ILE A 265 10.22 11.72 -12.35
CA ILE A 265 9.18 11.74 -13.38
C ILE A 265 9.69 12.39 -14.66
N VAL A 266 10.37 13.54 -14.52
CA VAL A 266 10.84 14.32 -15.67
C VAL A 266 12.03 13.65 -16.34
N GLN A 267 13.05 13.23 -15.59
CA GLN A 267 14.31 12.73 -16.14
C GLN A 267 14.22 11.29 -16.63
N GLU A 268 13.34 10.48 -16.03
CA GLU A 268 13.09 9.10 -16.47
C GLU A 268 11.83 9.00 -17.36
N GLU A 269 11.22 10.12 -17.72
CA GLU A 269 10.04 10.17 -18.59
C GLU A 269 8.92 9.22 -18.12
N ALA A 270 8.65 9.19 -16.79
CA ALA A 270 7.61 8.32 -16.24
C ALA A 270 6.23 8.63 -16.86
N THR A 271 5.52 7.58 -17.29
CA THR A 271 4.17 7.70 -17.87
C THR A 271 3.08 7.36 -16.86
N LEU A 272 3.44 6.57 -15.84
CA LEU A 272 2.60 6.17 -14.73
C LEU A 272 3.40 6.26 -13.44
N ALA A 273 2.80 6.84 -12.41
CA ALA A 273 3.37 6.82 -11.05
C ALA A 273 2.30 6.50 -10.02
N LEU A 274 2.71 5.87 -8.90
CA LEU A 274 1.80 5.40 -7.85
C LEU A 274 2.26 5.90 -6.49
N ALA A 275 1.39 6.61 -5.77
CA ALA A 275 1.66 7.08 -4.41
C ALA A 275 0.38 7.25 -3.59
N ILE A 276 0.55 7.48 -2.29
CA ILE A 276 -0.53 7.91 -1.40
C ILE A 276 -0.83 9.40 -1.60
N PRO A 277 -2.03 9.90 -1.24
CA PRO A 277 -2.44 11.28 -1.47
C PRO A 277 -1.47 12.33 -0.95
N THR A 278 -0.94 12.20 0.26
CA THR A 278 -0.01 13.16 0.87
C THR A 278 1.25 13.42 0.05
N ILE A 279 1.76 12.41 -0.65
CA ILE A 279 2.89 12.57 -1.57
C ILE A 279 2.48 13.39 -2.80
N TRP A 280 1.29 13.17 -3.32
CA TRP A 280 0.78 13.93 -4.46
C TRP A 280 0.51 15.40 -4.12
N GLU A 281 0.06 15.67 -2.91
CA GLU A 281 -0.08 17.04 -2.38
C GLU A 281 1.28 17.75 -2.36
N GLU A 282 2.32 17.12 -1.81
CA GLU A 282 3.68 17.67 -1.81
C GLU A 282 4.22 17.90 -3.23
N VAL A 283 3.98 16.97 -4.15
CA VAL A 283 4.35 17.11 -5.56
C VAL A 283 3.67 18.33 -6.18
N LEU A 284 2.36 18.53 -5.99
CA LEU A 284 1.63 19.68 -6.51
C LEU A 284 2.12 21.00 -5.93
N GLU A 285 2.40 21.06 -4.63
CA GLU A 285 2.98 22.25 -3.99
C GLU A 285 4.34 22.62 -4.60
N LYS A 286 5.20 21.63 -4.84
CA LYS A 286 6.50 21.83 -5.48
C LYS A 286 6.37 22.26 -6.93
N LEU A 287 5.49 21.65 -7.72
CA LEU A 287 5.20 22.07 -9.09
C LEU A 287 4.72 23.51 -9.18
N ALA A 288 3.86 23.95 -8.24
CA ALA A 288 3.39 25.32 -8.17
C ALA A 288 4.52 26.32 -7.87
N SER A 289 5.49 25.94 -7.02
CA SER A 289 6.60 26.81 -6.62
C SER A 289 7.76 26.83 -7.63
N GLU A 290 8.05 25.73 -8.31
CA GLU A 290 9.23 25.58 -9.19
C GLU A 290 8.89 25.74 -10.68
N GLY A 291 7.60 25.70 -11.06
CA GLY A 291 7.17 25.85 -12.46
C GLY A 291 7.56 24.68 -13.36
N ALA A 292 7.85 23.50 -12.78
CA ALA A 292 8.16 22.30 -13.54
C ALA A 292 6.92 21.73 -14.26
N SER A 293 7.14 20.94 -15.32
CA SER A 293 6.08 20.34 -16.12
C SER A 293 6.20 18.82 -16.17
N LEU A 294 5.07 18.14 -16.02
CA LEU A 294 4.97 16.66 -16.04
C LEU A 294 4.57 16.14 -17.42
N THR A 295 5.24 16.57 -18.49
CA THR A 295 4.83 16.29 -19.89
C THR A 295 4.77 14.82 -20.27
N SER A 296 5.58 13.96 -19.63
CA SER A 296 5.58 12.51 -19.87
C SER A 296 4.49 11.78 -19.10
N LEU A 297 4.13 12.29 -17.91
CA LEU A 297 3.19 11.64 -16.99
C LEU A 297 1.77 11.71 -17.57
N LYS A 298 1.12 10.58 -17.75
CA LYS A 298 -0.22 10.49 -18.30
C LYS A 298 -1.26 10.21 -17.24
N ARG A 299 -0.89 9.41 -16.25
CA ARG A 299 -1.79 9.02 -15.15
C ARG A 299 -1.03 8.76 -13.88
N ILE A 300 -1.68 9.02 -12.77
CA ILE A 300 -1.24 8.60 -11.45
C ILE A 300 -2.28 7.67 -10.84
N VAL A 301 -1.80 6.75 -10.00
CA VAL A 301 -2.66 5.91 -9.14
C VAL A 301 -2.51 6.42 -7.73
N SER A 302 -3.62 6.68 -7.07
CA SER A 302 -3.65 7.13 -5.69
C SER A 302 -4.66 6.36 -4.86
N GLY A 303 -4.26 5.95 -3.67
CA GLY A 303 -5.08 5.16 -2.77
C GLY A 303 -4.43 5.04 -1.40
N GLY A 304 -5.03 4.20 -0.56
CA GLY A 304 -4.61 4.08 0.83
C GLY A 304 -5.38 5.03 1.76
N SER A 305 -5.84 6.17 1.28
CA SER A 305 -6.84 7.07 1.88
C SER A 305 -7.62 7.76 0.77
N ALA A 306 -8.68 8.50 1.12
CA ALA A 306 -9.40 9.33 0.16
C ALA A 306 -8.45 10.35 -0.47
N VAL A 307 -8.60 10.57 -1.79
CA VAL A 307 -7.81 11.57 -2.52
C VAL A 307 -8.56 12.89 -2.45
N PRO A 308 -7.96 13.99 -1.94
CA PRO A 308 -8.63 15.27 -1.91
C PRO A 308 -9.06 15.73 -3.30
N SER A 309 -10.28 16.24 -3.42
CA SER A 309 -10.87 16.70 -4.69
C SER A 309 -9.98 17.69 -5.43
N TRP A 310 -9.31 18.59 -4.71
CA TRP A 310 -8.41 19.58 -5.31
C TRP A 310 -7.17 18.94 -5.96
N VAL A 311 -6.66 17.82 -5.40
CA VAL A 311 -5.54 17.05 -5.98
C VAL A 311 -5.95 16.48 -7.34
N ILE A 312 -7.14 15.86 -7.40
CA ILE A 312 -7.70 15.30 -8.64
C ILE A 312 -7.85 16.40 -9.69
N ARG A 313 -8.44 17.53 -9.29
CA ARG A 313 -8.69 18.67 -10.17
C ARG A 313 -7.39 19.29 -10.68
N ASP A 314 -6.42 19.53 -9.82
CA ASP A 314 -5.16 20.17 -10.19
C ASP A 314 -4.34 19.30 -11.16
N PHE A 315 -4.21 18.01 -10.91
CA PHE A 315 -3.56 17.10 -11.85
C PHE A 315 -4.24 17.11 -13.21
N LYS A 316 -5.57 17.03 -13.24
CA LYS A 316 -6.33 17.01 -14.51
C LYS A 316 -6.26 18.33 -15.27
N GLU A 317 -6.58 19.45 -14.60
CA GLU A 317 -6.76 20.75 -15.27
C GLU A 317 -5.43 21.47 -15.54
N LYS A 318 -4.45 21.39 -14.60
CA LYS A 318 -3.19 22.13 -14.74
C LYS A 318 -2.10 21.30 -15.42
N HIS A 319 -2.11 19.98 -15.25
CA HIS A 319 -1.05 19.11 -15.76
C HIS A 319 -1.50 18.12 -16.83
N GLY A 320 -2.80 17.97 -17.08
CA GLY A 320 -3.35 17.01 -18.06
C GLY A 320 -3.16 15.55 -17.67
N VAL A 321 -2.97 15.27 -16.38
CA VAL A 321 -2.72 13.94 -15.81
C VAL A 321 -4.01 13.35 -15.26
N ASP A 322 -4.34 12.13 -15.64
CA ASP A 322 -5.49 11.41 -15.09
C ASP A 322 -5.15 10.85 -13.70
N VAL A 323 -6.08 11.01 -12.75
CA VAL A 323 -5.98 10.44 -11.41
C VAL A 323 -6.87 9.21 -11.33
N LEU A 324 -6.26 8.05 -11.11
CA LEU A 324 -6.95 6.81 -10.84
C LEU A 324 -7.00 6.61 -9.32
N GLN A 325 -8.14 6.95 -8.72
CA GLN A 325 -8.36 6.63 -7.31
C GLN A 325 -8.64 5.14 -7.18
N VAL A 326 -8.06 4.52 -6.13
CA VAL A 326 -8.21 3.09 -5.87
C VAL A 326 -8.52 2.84 -4.41
N TRP A 327 -9.33 1.81 -4.17
CA TRP A 327 -9.51 1.24 -2.84
C TRP A 327 -9.04 -0.20 -2.79
N GLY A 328 -8.43 -0.54 -1.67
CA GLY A 328 -7.96 -1.87 -1.42
C GLY A 328 -7.31 -2.02 -0.06
N MET A 329 -6.89 -3.24 0.24
CA MET A 329 -6.25 -3.59 1.50
C MET A 329 -5.35 -4.80 1.34
N THR A 330 -4.48 -5.03 2.32
CA THR A 330 -3.53 -6.16 2.31
C THR A 330 -4.24 -7.49 2.06
N GLU A 331 -5.42 -7.67 2.62
CA GLU A 331 -6.23 -8.88 2.54
C GLU A 331 -6.87 -9.15 1.17
N ILE A 332 -6.74 -8.22 0.19
CA ILE A 332 -7.27 -8.38 -1.18
C ILE A 332 -6.21 -8.21 -2.29
N SER A 333 -4.91 -8.30 -1.95
CA SER A 333 -3.74 -8.44 -2.84
C SER A 333 -3.25 -7.25 -3.68
N PRO A 334 -3.43 -5.96 -3.44
CA PRO A 334 -4.34 -5.28 -2.54
C PRO A 334 -5.61 -4.72 -3.19
N LEU A 335 -5.82 -4.82 -4.51
CA LEU A 335 -6.74 -3.99 -5.28
C LEU A 335 -8.17 -4.53 -5.31
N GLY A 336 -9.12 -3.79 -4.74
CA GLY A 336 -10.56 -4.05 -4.83
C GLY A 336 -11.25 -3.28 -5.95
N THR A 337 -11.05 -1.95 -5.99
CA THR A 337 -11.68 -1.07 -6.97
C THR A 337 -10.69 -0.16 -7.65
N THR A 338 -11.05 0.32 -8.84
CA THR A 338 -10.34 1.36 -9.58
C THR A 338 -11.34 2.34 -10.16
N ASN A 339 -11.08 3.62 -10.02
CA ASN A 339 -11.90 4.65 -10.64
C ASN A 339 -11.57 4.73 -12.13
N SER A 340 -12.39 4.05 -12.92
CA SER A 340 -12.32 4.04 -14.37
C SER A 340 -13.70 4.40 -14.95
N PRO A 341 -13.79 5.39 -15.87
CA PRO A 341 -15.06 5.87 -16.39
C PRO A 341 -15.76 4.84 -17.26
N LEU A 342 -17.09 4.86 -17.26
CA LEU A 342 -17.92 4.12 -18.23
C LEU A 342 -18.12 4.93 -19.51
N ALA A 343 -18.43 4.25 -20.62
CA ALA A 343 -18.69 4.91 -21.91
C ALA A 343 -19.77 6.00 -21.81
N LYS A 344 -20.81 5.79 -21.00
CA LYS A 344 -21.89 6.77 -20.79
C LYS A 344 -21.45 8.04 -20.09
N HIS A 345 -20.34 8.01 -19.35
CA HIS A 345 -19.79 9.20 -18.68
C HIS A 345 -19.16 10.20 -19.65
N ALA A 346 -18.94 9.81 -20.92
CA ALA A 346 -18.47 10.72 -21.96
C ALA A 346 -19.47 11.85 -22.25
N ASP A 347 -20.75 11.63 -21.95
CA ASP A 347 -21.83 12.59 -22.15
C ASP A 347 -22.11 13.48 -20.94
N TYR A 348 -21.38 13.26 -19.81
CA TYR A 348 -21.54 14.03 -18.59
C TYR A 348 -21.02 15.45 -18.72
N GLY A 349 -21.69 16.39 -18.04
CA GLY A 349 -21.16 17.74 -17.87
C GLY A 349 -19.85 17.73 -17.05
N PRO A 350 -19.03 18.81 -17.14
CA PRO A 350 -17.73 18.85 -16.48
C PRO A 350 -17.77 18.55 -14.97
N GLU A 351 -18.73 19.10 -14.24
CA GLU A 351 -18.87 18.90 -12.79
C GLU A 351 -19.33 17.46 -12.45
N GLU A 352 -20.22 16.88 -13.24
CA GLU A 352 -20.67 15.52 -13.04
C GLU A 352 -19.56 14.52 -13.35
N ALA A 353 -18.81 14.74 -14.44
CA ALA A 353 -17.63 13.95 -14.77
C ALA A 353 -16.56 14.03 -13.67
N PHE A 354 -16.37 15.23 -13.10
CA PHE A 354 -15.43 15.45 -12.00
C PHE A 354 -15.87 14.72 -10.74
N SER A 355 -17.14 14.84 -10.33
CA SER A 355 -17.67 14.12 -9.14
C SER A 355 -17.47 12.60 -9.24
N ARG A 356 -17.52 12.05 -10.47
CA ARG A 356 -17.20 10.62 -10.68
C ARG A 356 -15.75 10.26 -10.44
N MET A 357 -14.81 11.19 -10.63
CA MET A 357 -13.39 10.96 -10.36
C MET A 357 -13.06 10.90 -8.86
N GLU A 358 -13.96 11.39 -8.00
CA GLU A 358 -13.80 11.41 -6.54
C GLU A 358 -14.17 10.07 -5.89
N SER A 359 -14.91 9.21 -6.59
CA SER A 359 -15.29 7.88 -6.09
C SER A 359 -14.10 6.95 -5.91
N ALA A 360 -14.17 6.03 -4.97
CA ALA A 360 -13.21 4.93 -4.82
C ALA A 360 -13.18 3.96 -6.01
N GLY A 361 -14.12 4.10 -6.94
CA GLY A 361 -14.12 3.42 -8.22
C GLY A 361 -15.00 2.18 -8.27
N ARG A 362 -14.88 1.45 -9.39
CA ARG A 362 -15.66 0.24 -9.67
C ARG A 362 -14.87 -1.02 -9.35
N LEU A 363 -15.61 -2.10 -9.14
CA LEU A 363 -15.09 -3.45 -8.97
C LEU A 363 -14.12 -3.84 -10.08
N ASN A 364 -12.95 -4.31 -9.68
CA ASN A 364 -12.05 -4.97 -10.60
C ASN A 364 -12.54 -6.40 -10.89
N TRP A 365 -12.19 -6.91 -12.07
CA TRP A 365 -12.44 -8.29 -12.40
C TRP A 365 -11.86 -9.23 -11.32
N ALA A 366 -12.56 -10.33 -11.04
CA ALA A 366 -12.23 -11.34 -10.04
C ALA A 366 -12.36 -10.90 -8.57
N VAL A 367 -12.86 -9.70 -8.27
CA VAL A 367 -13.24 -9.29 -6.93
C VAL A 367 -14.75 -9.04 -6.90
N GLU A 368 -15.46 -9.77 -6.05
CA GLU A 368 -16.85 -9.53 -5.76
C GLU A 368 -16.95 -8.62 -4.52
N ILE A 369 -17.81 -7.60 -4.56
CA ILE A 369 -18.09 -6.74 -3.40
C ILE A 369 -19.61 -6.69 -3.20
N ARG A 370 -20.04 -6.76 -1.93
CA ARG A 370 -21.40 -6.48 -1.53
C ARG A 370 -21.43 -5.54 -0.32
N ILE A 371 -22.53 -4.83 -0.19
CA ILE A 371 -22.86 -4.05 0.99
C ILE A 371 -23.91 -4.81 1.78
N VAL A 372 -23.73 -4.94 3.08
CA VAL A 372 -24.67 -5.66 3.96
C VAL A 372 -25.11 -4.76 5.12
N ASP A 373 -26.35 -4.97 5.60
CA ASP A 373 -26.87 -4.37 6.83
C ASP A 373 -26.25 -5.00 8.09
N ASP A 374 -26.69 -4.56 9.27
CA ASP A 374 -26.21 -5.08 10.55
C ASP A 374 -26.58 -6.56 10.77
N ASP A 375 -27.68 -7.03 10.14
CA ASP A 375 -28.13 -8.41 10.19
C ASP A 375 -27.43 -9.31 9.16
N GLY A 376 -26.58 -8.73 8.27
CA GLY A 376 -25.86 -9.44 7.22
C GLY A 376 -26.64 -9.64 5.93
N ASN A 377 -27.80 -8.99 5.75
CA ASN A 377 -28.56 -9.03 4.51
C ASN A 377 -27.92 -8.11 3.47
N GLU A 378 -27.80 -8.58 2.24
CA GLU A 378 -27.26 -7.78 1.13
C GLU A 378 -28.20 -6.62 0.79
N LEU A 379 -27.65 -5.41 0.74
CA LEU A 379 -28.35 -4.19 0.38
C LEU A 379 -28.31 -3.97 -1.16
N PRO A 380 -29.31 -3.30 -1.73
CA PRO A 380 -29.35 -2.98 -3.15
C PRO A 380 -28.26 -1.93 -3.50
N ARG A 381 -27.86 -1.90 -4.79
CA ARG A 381 -26.93 -0.90 -5.33
C ARG A 381 -27.66 0.38 -5.71
N ASP A 382 -28.20 1.06 -4.71
CA ASP A 382 -29.00 2.28 -4.87
C ASP A 382 -28.48 3.45 -3.99
N GLY A 383 -27.27 3.29 -3.43
CA GLY A 383 -26.67 4.24 -2.51
C GLY A 383 -27.01 3.96 -1.04
N SER A 384 -27.66 2.84 -0.73
CA SER A 384 -27.83 2.40 0.65
C SER A 384 -26.47 2.12 1.30
N GLU A 385 -26.25 2.65 2.51
CA GLU A 385 -25.04 2.46 3.27
C GLU A 385 -25.02 1.17 4.07
N GLY A 386 -23.88 0.51 4.14
CA GLY A 386 -23.67 -0.66 4.97
C GLY A 386 -22.23 -1.12 5.02
N ARG A 387 -22.00 -2.28 5.65
CA ARG A 387 -20.67 -2.87 5.79
C ARG A 387 -20.23 -3.50 4.48
N ILE A 388 -18.97 -3.25 4.10
CA ILE A 388 -18.37 -3.76 2.87
C ILE A 388 -17.81 -5.16 3.10
N GLN A 389 -18.25 -6.10 2.30
CA GLN A 389 -17.71 -7.46 2.26
C GLN A 389 -17.17 -7.77 0.86
N VAL A 390 -16.07 -8.53 0.82
CA VAL A 390 -15.39 -8.89 -0.42
C VAL A 390 -15.18 -10.39 -0.53
N ARG A 391 -15.13 -10.91 -1.77
CA ARG A 391 -14.84 -12.29 -2.08
C ARG A 391 -14.11 -12.39 -3.42
N GLY A 392 -13.22 -13.35 -3.56
CA GLY A 392 -12.52 -13.61 -4.83
C GLY A 392 -11.22 -14.37 -4.68
N PRO A 393 -10.61 -14.79 -5.79
CA PRO A 393 -9.36 -15.59 -5.78
C PRO A 393 -8.13 -14.81 -5.32
N THR A 394 -8.22 -13.48 -5.17
CA THR A 394 -7.16 -12.63 -4.62
C THR A 394 -7.47 -12.16 -3.19
N VAL A 395 -8.57 -12.62 -2.60
CA VAL A 395 -8.99 -12.30 -1.24
C VAL A 395 -8.46 -13.35 -0.27
N ILE A 396 -8.07 -12.91 0.93
CA ILE A 396 -7.57 -13.78 1.98
C ILE A 396 -8.61 -14.84 2.36
N GLN A 397 -8.14 -16.07 2.61
CA GLN A 397 -8.94 -17.11 3.25
C GLN A 397 -8.68 -17.13 4.77
N ARG A 398 -7.40 -17.02 5.17
CA ARG A 398 -6.96 -17.15 6.56
C ARG A 398 -5.67 -16.37 6.80
N TYR A 399 -5.55 -15.74 7.96
CA TYR A 399 -4.27 -15.16 8.40
C TYR A 399 -3.28 -16.24 8.79
N MET A 400 -2.00 -15.95 8.60
CA MET A 400 -0.90 -16.84 8.98
C MET A 400 -0.99 -17.22 10.46
N PHE A 401 -0.87 -18.53 10.75
CA PHE A 401 -0.95 -19.13 12.10
C PHE A 401 -2.27 -18.92 12.84
N HIS A 402 -3.34 -18.55 12.16
CA HIS A 402 -4.68 -18.57 12.74
C HIS A 402 -5.38 -19.90 12.44
N ASP A 403 -6.10 -20.43 13.42
CA ASP A 403 -6.84 -21.70 13.28
C ASP A 403 -8.16 -21.55 12.53
N SER A 404 -8.75 -20.34 12.57
CA SER A 404 -10.03 -20.02 11.92
C SER A 404 -9.84 -19.26 10.62
N ASP A 405 -10.76 -19.47 9.68
CA ASP A 405 -10.86 -18.67 8.48
C ASP A 405 -11.19 -17.21 8.82
N ALA A 406 -10.72 -16.29 7.99
CA ALA A 406 -11.04 -14.87 8.07
C ALA A 406 -12.31 -14.53 7.30
N VAL A 407 -12.87 -15.48 6.55
CA VAL A 407 -14.08 -15.38 5.77
C VAL A 407 -15.24 -16.11 6.45
N ASP A 408 -16.47 -15.72 6.12
CA ASP A 408 -17.68 -16.44 6.54
C ASP A 408 -17.85 -17.79 5.80
N GLU A 409 -18.90 -18.56 6.13
CA GLU A 409 -19.22 -19.85 5.51
C GLU A 409 -19.46 -19.78 4.00
N SER A 410 -19.77 -18.58 3.48
CA SER A 410 -20.01 -18.29 2.06
C SER A 410 -18.77 -17.73 1.35
N GLY A 411 -17.63 -17.59 2.07
CA GLY A 411 -16.37 -17.09 1.55
C GLY A 411 -16.25 -15.56 1.51
N TRP A 412 -17.12 -14.82 2.21
CA TRP A 412 -17.05 -13.36 2.28
C TRP A 412 -16.13 -12.91 3.41
N PHE A 413 -15.22 -12.02 3.10
CA PHE A 413 -14.32 -11.34 4.03
C PHE A 413 -14.93 -9.99 4.44
N GLU A 414 -15.03 -9.75 5.75
CA GLU A 414 -15.47 -8.47 6.33
C GLU A 414 -14.30 -7.47 6.33
N THR A 415 -14.41 -6.39 5.55
CA THR A 415 -13.31 -5.44 5.39
C THR A 415 -13.13 -4.50 6.59
N GLY A 416 -14.21 -4.30 7.35
CA GLY A 416 -14.29 -3.32 8.42
C GLY A 416 -14.48 -1.88 7.92
N ASP A 417 -14.66 -1.69 6.61
CA ASP A 417 -15.04 -0.41 6.02
C ASP A 417 -16.56 -0.37 5.81
N LEU A 418 -17.12 0.84 5.86
CA LEU A 418 -18.50 1.15 5.48
C LEU A 418 -18.50 1.87 4.15
N GLY A 419 -19.58 1.73 3.41
CA GLY A 419 -19.69 2.42 2.13
C GLY A 419 -21.04 2.21 1.46
N VAL A 420 -21.15 2.82 0.31
CA VAL A 420 -22.30 2.74 -0.59
C VAL A 420 -21.84 2.27 -1.96
N ILE A 421 -22.69 1.52 -2.66
CA ILE A 421 -22.49 1.21 -4.08
C ILE A 421 -23.67 1.78 -4.85
N ASP A 422 -23.38 2.58 -5.85
CA ASP A 422 -24.41 3.15 -6.71
C ASP A 422 -24.87 2.16 -7.80
N SER A 423 -25.89 2.56 -8.57
CA SER A 423 -26.46 1.75 -9.64
C SER A 423 -25.48 1.48 -10.80
N ASP A 424 -24.38 2.21 -10.89
CA ASP A 424 -23.30 2.04 -11.87
C ASP A 424 -22.19 1.14 -11.36
N GLY A 425 -22.26 0.74 -10.09
CA GLY A 425 -21.30 -0.10 -9.42
C GLY A 425 -20.09 0.65 -8.88
N PHE A 426 -20.17 1.97 -8.73
CA PHE A 426 -19.14 2.76 -8.05
C PHE A 426 -19.29 2.65 -6.54
N LEU A 427 -18.17 2.39 -5.90
CA LEU A 427 -18.05 2.31 -4.45
C LEU A 427 -17.57 3.66 -3.92
N ASP A 428 -18.24 4.17 -2.90
CA ASP A 428 -17.77 5.27 -2.06
C ASP A 428 -17.63 4.78 -0.63
N ILE A 429 -16.45 5.01 -0.05
CA ILE A 429 -16.15 4.65 1.35
C ILE A 429 -16.65 5.78 2.21
N THR A 430 -17.57 5.48 3.12
CA THR A 430 -18.18 6.48 3.99
C THR A 430 -17.49 6.57 5.35
N ASP A 431 -17.01 5.46 5.89
CA ASP A 431 -16.17 5.42 7.11
C ASP A 431 -15.57 4.04 7.36
N ARG A 432 -14.91 3.89 8.50
CA ARG A 432 -14.59 2.61 9.10
C ARG A 432 -15.53 2.30 10.25
N SER A 433 -16.02 1.08 10.34
CA SER A 433 -16.96 0.65 11.39
C SER A 433 -16.51 0.99 12.81
N LYS A 434 -15.19 0.95 13.06
CA LYS A 434 -14.57 1.25 14.35
C LYS A 434 -14.29 2.74 14.60
N ASP A 435 -14.32 3.56 13.54
CA ASP A 435 -13.99 5.00 13.60
C ASP A 435 -15.27 5.86 13.57
N LEU A 436 -16.44 5.24 13.27
CA LEU A 436 -17.72 5.88 13.43
C LEU A 436 -17.96 6.34 14.87
N ILE A 437 -18.50 7.53 15.00
CA ILE A 437 -18.79 8.16 16.29
C ILE A 437 -20.26 7.99 16.61
N LYS A 438 -20.59 7.25 17.67
CA LYS A 438 -21.97 6.97 18.05
C LYS A 438 -22.53 8.04 18.98
N SER A 439 -23.19 9.04 18.41
CA SER A 439 -23.72 10.20 19.14
C SER A 439 -25.25 10.14 19.28
N GLY A 440 -25.73 9.89 20.49
CA GLY A 440 -27.18 9.92 20.77
C GLY A 440 -28.02 8.86 20.04
N GLY A 441 -27.38 7.78 19.59
CA GLY A 441 -28.05 6.72 18.80
C GLY A 441 -27.87 6.86 17.29
N GLU A 442 -27.37 7.98 16.82
CA GLU A 442 -27.05 8.26 15.42
C GLU A 442 -25.54 8.13 15.18
N TRP A 443 -25.14 7.88 13.93
CA TRP A 443 -23.75 7.73 13.54
C TRP A 443 -23.23 9.00 12.87
N ILE A 444 -22.00 9.39 13.22
CA ILE A 444 -21.27 10.52 12.62
C ILE A 444 -20.01 9.97 11.95
N SER A 445 -19.84 10.27 10.67
CA SER A 445 -18.64 9.91 9.95
C SER A 445 -17.45 10.77 10.41
N SER A 446 -16.41 10.12 10.88
CA SER A 446 -15.17 10.77 11.24
C SER A 446 -14.42 11.26 10.00
N ILE A 447 -14.51 10.51 8.88
CA ILE A 447 -13.88 10.85 7.60
C ILE A 447 -14.49 12.12 7.01
N GLU A 448 -15.84 12.22 6.97
CA GLU A 448 -16.52 13.42 6.48
C GLU A 448 -16.07 14.68 7.23
N LEU A 449 -15.96 14.59 8.55
CA LEU A 449 -15.51 15.72 9.36
C LEU A 449 -14.04 16.05 9.11
N GLU A 450 -13.18 15.07 8.90
CA GLU A 450 -11.76 15.26 8.54
C GLU A 450 -11.60 15.94 7.19
N GLU A 451 -12.33 15.47 6.18
CA GLU A 451 -12.27 16.04 4.84
C GLU A 451 -12.68 17.52 4.83
N ILE A 452 -13.72 17.87 5.57
CA ILE A 452 -14.17 19.26 5.66
C ILE A 452 -13.12 20.13 6.31
N ILE A 453 -12.55 19.71 7.45
CA ILE A 453 -11.64 20.59 8.20
C ILE A 453 -10.28 20.73 7.53
N LYS A 454 -9.82 19.74 6.78
CA LYS A 454 -8.60 19.79 5.97
C LYS A 454 -8.68 20.81 4.81
N LEU A 455 -9.87 21.25 4.43
CA LEU A 455 -10.04 22.36 3.47
C LEU A 455 -9.77 23.74 4.08
N HIS A 456 -9.61 23.85 5.41
CA HIS A 456 -9.31 25.12 6.05
C HIS A 456 -7.84 25.52 5.81
N PRO A 457 -7.54 26.74 5.34
CA PRO A 457 -6.18 27.13 4.93
C PRO A 457 -5.14 27.12 6.06
N ASP A 458 -5.57 27.17 7.31
CA ASP A 458 -4.70 27.13 8.48
C ASP A 458 -4.52 25.70 9.07
N VAL A 459 -5.18 24.67 8.52
CA VAL A 459 -5.03 23.28 8.94
C VAL A 459 -4.04 22.58 8.02
N HIS A 460 -3.00 21.99 8.60
CA HIS A 460 -2.04 21.18 7.88
C HIS A 460 -2.56 19.73 7.72
N ASP A 461 -2.99 19.13 8.82
CA ASP A 461 -3.65 17.81 8.84
C ASP A 461 -4.60 17.72 10.04
N ALA A 462 -5.55 16.80 10.01
CA ALA A 462 -6.51 16.60 11.10
C ALA A 462 -6.99 15.14 11.18
N ALA A 463 -7.27 14.71 12.40
CA ALA A 463 -8.00 13.48 12.69
C ALA A 463 -9.24 13.81 13.53
N VAL A 464 -10.34 13.11 13.31
CA VAL A 464 -11.56 13.22 14.12
C VAL A 464 -11.81 11.93 14.86
N ILE A 465 -12.03 12.03 16.17
CA ILE A 465 -12.27 10.89 17.05
C ILE A 465 -13.56 11.08 17.84
N GLY A 466 -14.23 9.97 18.17
CA GLY A 466 -15.28 9.94 19.17
C GLY A 466 -14.64 9.97 20.57
N VAL A 467 -15.07 10.91 21.41
CA VAL A 467 -14.71 10.96 22.83
C VAL A 467 -15.97 10.81 23.68
N ARG A 468 -15.82 10.26 24.89
CA ARG A 468 -16.96 10.06 25.81
C ARG A 468 -17.67 11.34 26.16
N HIS A 469 -19.01 11.26 26.17
CA HIS A 469 -19.88 12.37 26.52
C HIS A 469 -21.05 11.88 27.39
N GLU A 470 -21.32 12.55 28.52
CA GLU A 470 -22.31 12.13 29.53
C GLU A 470 -23.71 11.88 28.95
N LYS A 471 -24.15 12.72 28.00
CA LYS A 471 -25.51 12.67 27.44
C LYS A 471 -25.60 11.87 26.15
N TRP A 472 -24.56 11.89 25.30
CA TRP A 472 -24.65 11.42 23.93
C TRP A 472 -23.89 10.11 23.67
N ALA A 473 -23.32 9.49 24.69
CA ALA A 473 -22.35 8.40 24.64
C ALA A 473 -21.00 8.86 24.09
N GLU A 474 -20.98 9.33 22.84
CA GLU A 474 -19.79 9.93 22.22
C GLU A 474 -20.13 11.24 21.52
N ARG A 475 -19.12 12.10 21.39
CA ARG A 475 -19.15 13.29 20.55
C ARG A 475 -17.86 13.42 19.76
N PRO A 476 -17.93 13.97 18.52
CA PRO A 476 -16.75 14.19 17.72
C PRO A 476 -15.88 15.31 18.28
N VAL A 477 -14.58 15.06 18.30
CA VAL A 477 -13.54 16.02 18.63
C VAL A 477 -12.49 16.01 17.52
N VAL A 478 -12.13 17.19 17.02
CA VAL A 478 -11.08 17.34 16.02
C VAL A 478 -9.73 17.44 16.71
N ILE A 479 -8.77 16.67 16.25
CA ILE A 479 -7.35 16.82 16.62
C ILE A 479 -6.68 17.44 15.41
N ALA A 480 -6.27 18.72 15.53
CA ALA A 480 -5.76 19.50 14.41
C ALA A 480 -4.27 19.82 14.55
N GLU A 481 -3.51 19.45 13.53
CA GLU A 481 -2.18 19.98 13.27
C GLU A 481 -2.32 21.21 12.38
N VAL A 482 -1.85 22.35 12.84
CA VAL A 482 -2.03 23.62 12.12
C VAL A 482 -0.76 24.06 11.41
N VAL A 483 -0.93 24.84 10.35
CA VAL A 483 0.19 25.42 9.61
C VAL A 483 1.07 26.24 10.54
N LYS A 484 2.37 26.05 10.45
CA LYS A 484 3.35 26.70 11.34
C LYS A 484 3.23 28.24 11.34
N GLY A 485 2.96 28.77 12.53
CA GLY A 485 2.76 30.23 12.72
C GLY A 485 1.33 30.70 12.54
N SER A 486 0.38 29.81 12.26
CA SER A 486 -1.06 30.12 12.29
C SER A 486 -1.48 30.62 13.67
N LYS A 487 -2.51 31.48 13.68
CA LYS A 487 -3.17 32.01 14.89
C LYS A 487 -4.65 31.62 14.92
N VAL A 488 -5.02 30.62 14.15
CA VAL A 488 -6.39 30.09 14.11
C VAL A 488 -6.82 29.61 15.50
N ARG A 489 -8.05 29.91 15.86
CA ARG A 489 -8.62 29.54 17.15
C ARG A 489 -9.60 28.38 16.97
N GLU A 490 -9.87 27.67 18.05
CA GLU A 490 -10.84 26.58 18.09
C GLU A 490 -12.19 26.97 17.46
N ASN A 491 -12.74 28.11 17.84
CA ASN A 491 -14.03 28.57 17.30
C ASN A 491 -13.97 28.85 15.79
N ASP A 492 -12.85 29.30 15.27
CA ASP A 492 -12.70 29.59 13.84
C ASP A 492 -12.78 28.27 13.03
N LEU A 493 -12.20 27.17 13.56
CA LEU A 493 -12.29 25.84 12.97
C LEU A 493 -13.66 25.21 13.17
N LEU A 494 -14.28 25.36 14.33
CA LEU A 494 -15.64 24.86 14.57
C LEU A 494 -16.64 25.56 13.65
N ASP A 495 -16.55 26.88 13.49
CA ASP A 495 -17.45 27.65 12.62
C ASP A 495 -17.25 27.33 11.15
N PHE A 496 -16.10 26.75 10.76
CA PHE A 496 -15.86 26.31 9.40
C PHE A 496 -16.76 25.17 8.94
N TYR A 497 -17.32 24.41 9.88
CA TYR A 497 -18.32 23.37 9.59
C TYR A 497 -19.72 23.94 9.29
N ASP A 498 -20.00 25.19 9.64
CA ASP A 498 -21.34 25.74 9.51
C ASP A 498 -21.79 25.80 8.04
N GLY A 499 -22.97 25.22 7.78
CA GLY A 499 -23.55 25.10 6.44
C GLY A 499 -22.97 23.98 5.57
N LYS A 500 -21.96 23.25 6.05
CA LYS A 500 -21.37 22.11 5.34
C LYS A 500 -21.87 20.77 5.87
N ILE A 501 -22.26 20.71 7.14
CA ILE A 501 -22.85 19.54 7.81
C ILE A 501 -24.11 19.93 8.59
N VAL A 502 -24.89 18.93 9.00
CA VAL A 502 -26.01 19.18 9.89
C VAL A 502 -25.52 19.49 11.30
N LYS A 503 -26.23 20.38 11.97
CA LYS A 503 -25.76 21.00 13.22
C LYS A 503 -25.41 20.01 14.33
N TRP A 504 -26.07 18.87 14.40
CA TRP A 504 -25.85 17.87 15.44
C TRP A 504 -24.57 17.03 15.20
N GLN A 505 -24.05 17.00 13.98
CA GLN A 505 -22.77 16.33 13.64
C GLN A 505 -21.54 17.21 13.92
N LYS A 506 -21.75 18.54 14.12
CA LYS A 506 -20.64 19.47 14.35
C LYS A 506 -19.81 19.01 15.54
N PRO A 507 -18.47 18.99 15.42
CA PRO A 507 -17.58 18.66 16.54
C PRO A 507 -17.79 19.56 17.74
N ASP A 508 -17.65 19.00 18.94
CA ASP A 508 -17.82 19.74 20.20
C ASP A 508 -16.56 20.49 20.63
N ALA A 509 -15.38 20.08 20.12
CA ALA A 509 -14.11 20.73 20.45
C ALA A 509 -13.06 20.50 19.35
N VAL A 510 -12.01 21.35 19.38
CA VAL A 510 -10.78 21.18 18.60
C VAL A 510 -9.59 21.16 19.55
N ILE A 511 -8.76 20.14 19.47
CA ILE A 511 -7.49 20.02 20.20
C ILE A 511 -6.37 20.30 19.20
N PHE A 512 -5.53 21.28 19.50
CA PHE A 512 -4.36 21.58 18.69
C PHE A 512 -3.18 20.73 19.14
N VAL A 513 -2.48 20.15 18.18
CA VAL A 513 -1.27 19.37 18.40
C VAL A 513 -0.13 19.90 17.52
N ASP A 514 1.10 19.69 17.97
CA ASP A 514 2.28 20.08 17.19
C ASP A 514 2.48 19.13 16.01
N GLU A 515 2.13 17.84 16.18
CA GLU A 515 2.23 16.79 15.17
C GLU A 515 1.22 15.68 15.50
N LEU A 516 0.54 15.15 14.48
CA LEU A 516 -0.34 14.00 14.64
C LEU A 516 0.48 12.69 14.75
N PRO A 517 0.08 11.75 15.61
CA PRO A 517 0.69 10.42 15.61
C PRO A 517 0.34 9.70 14.32
N LEU A 518 1.33 9.50 13.46
CA LEU A 518 1.16 8.86 12.18
C LEU A 518 1.62 7.40 12.22
N GLY A 519 0.83 6.53 11.62
CA GLY A 519 1.22 5.15 11.36
C GLY A 519 2.24 5.05 10.22
N SER A 520 2.77 3.86 10.02
CA SER A 520 3.75 3.55 8.98
C SER A 520 3.27 3.84 7.54
N THR A 521 1.98 4.01 7.37
CA THR A 521 1.33 4.36 6.09
C THR A 521 1.07 5.85 5.93
N GLY A 522 1.51 6.70 6.89
CA GLY A 522 1.26 8.13 6.90
C GLY A 522 -0.15 8.52 7.34
N LYS A 523 -0.93 7.59 7.91
CA LYS A 523 -2.28 7.87 8.43
C LYS A 523 -2.25 8.16 9.93
N PRO A 524 -3.10 9.07 10.44
CA PRO A 524 -3.26 9.28 11.87
C PRO A 524 -3.64 7.99 12.62
N ILE A 525 -2.97 7.72 13.74
CA ILE A 525 -3.27 6.57 14.60
C ILE A 525 -4.41 6.95 15.55
N LYS A 526 -5.65 6.88 15.06
CA LYS A 526 -6.84 7.28 15.85
C LYS A 526 -6.98 6.51 17.16
N ARG A 527 -6.47 5.28 17.26
CA ARG A 527 -6.46 4.52 18.52
C ARG A 527 -5.71 5.26 19.63
N GLU A 528 -4.49 5.72 19.35
CA GLU A 528 -3.68 6.47 20.34
C GLU A 528 -4.36 7.78 20.73
N LEU A 529 -4.93 8.48 19.75
CA LEU A 529 -5.68 9.70 20.00
C LEU A 529 -6.91 9.44 20.89
N ARG A 530 -7.65 8.35 20.65
CA ARG A 530 -8.77 7.97 21.52
C ARG A 530 -8.32 7.64 22.92
N GLU A 531 -7.27 6.83 23.09
CA GLU A 531 -6.71 6.49 24.40
C GLU A 531 -6.27 7.74 25.16
N GLN A 532 -5.66 8.71 24.47
CA GLN A 532 -5.17 9.96 25.07
C GLN A 532 -6.30 10.92 25.44
N TYR A 533 -7.36 11.01 24.63
CA TYR A 533 -8.40 12.04 24.75
C TYR A 533 -9.79 11.47 25.09
N GLU A 534 -9.92 10.19 25.43
CA GLU A 534 -11.20 9.50 25.68
C GLU A 534 -12.16 10.28 26.59
N HIS A 535 -11.63 10.96 27.61
CA HIS A 535 -12.39 11.69 28.61
C HIS A 535 -12.38 13.21 28.46
N TYR A 536 -11.90 13.74 27.34
CA TYR A 536 -11.70 15.18 27.13
C TYR A 536 -12.95 16.01 27.39
N LEU A 537 -14.13 15.54 26.99
CA LEU A 537 -15.42 16.23 27.21
C LEU A 537 -16.10 15.88 28.55
N MET A 538 -15.52 14.99 29.36
CA MET A 538 -16.12 14.58 30.65
C MET A 538 -15.82 15.53 31.81
N GLY A 539 -15.02 16.57 31.60
CA GLY A 539 -14.52 17.45 32.65
C GLY A 539 -13.54 16.73 33.59
N ASP A 540 -12.56 17.45 34.10
CA ASP A 540 -11.59 16.92 35.08
C ASP A 540 -12.32 16.28 36.28
N GLN A 541 -12.49 14.98 36.27
CA GLN A 541 -12.52 14.22 37.53
C GLN A 541 -11.06 14.06 37.98
N LYS A 542 -10.65 14.99 38.86
CA LYS A 542 -9.41 14.91 39.60
C LYS A 542 -9.31 13.64 40.41
#